data_e3bebbdfa1947f500fe7ae81a4cd8867
#
_entry.id   e3bebbdfa1947f500fe7ae81a4cd8867
#
_cell.length_a   1.000
_cell.length_b   1.000
_cell.length_c   1.000
_cell.angle_alpha   90.00
_cell.angle_beta   90.00
_cell.angle_gamma   90.00
#
_symmetry.space_group_name_H-M   'P 1'
#
loop_
_entity.id
_entity.type
_entity.pdbx_description
1 polymer ?
#
loop_
_entity_poly.entity_id
_entity_poly.type
_entity_poly.pdbx_seq_one_letter_code
_entity_poly.pdbx_strand_id
1 'polypeptide(L)'
;MINSQDIKKGTCIRLDGKLYFCVDFLHVKPGKGNTIMRTTLKDVVKGGQIERRFNIGEKLEDVRVERRPYQYTYQEGEHYHFMNQETFDDIIIDKNLINGVDFMIEGQIVEVVSDASTETVLFADMPVKVQLKVTYTEPGIKGDTATNSLKPATVESGAEVRVPLFIEEGEIIEINTQDGSYVGRIR
;
A
#
# COMPACT_ATOMS: atom_id res chain seq x y z
N MET A 1 9.84 -23.16 -1.81
CA MET A 1 9.68 -23.63 -0.40
C MET A 1 10.88 -23.20 0.40
N ILE A 2 10.65 -22.42 1.47
CA ILE A 2 11.70 -22.02 2.43
C ILE A 2 11.42 -22.63 3.80
N ASN A 3 12.44 -22.70 4.65
CA ASN A 3 12.21 -23.05 6.05
C ASN A 3 11.76 -21.79 6.83
N SER A 4 10.95 -21.98 7.85
CA SER A 4 10.45 -20.87 8.70
C SER A 4 11.56 -19.98 9.27
N GLN A 5 12.73 -20.55 9.55
CA GLN A 5 13.91 -19.82 10.05
C GLN A 5 14.57 -18.90 9.03
N ASP A 6 14.26 -19.09 7.73
CA ASP A 6 14.84 -18.31 6.63
C ASP A 6 13.95 -17.11 6.25
N ILE A 7 12.78 -16.96 6.90
CA ILE A 7 11.89 -15.82 6.71
C ILE A 7 12.60 -14.52 7.11
N LYS A 8 12.50 -13.53 6.25
CA LYS A 8 13.01 -12.16 6.45
C LYS A 8 11.91 -11.14 6.16
N LYS A 9 12.11 -9.89 6.57
CA LYS A 9 11.25 -8.79 6.15
C LYS A 9 11.20 -8.71 4.62
N GLY A 10 10.00 -8.61 4.06
CA GLY A 10 9.76 -8.62 2.62
C GLY A 10 9.61 -10.02 1.99
N THR A 11 9.84 -11.11 2.75
CA THR A 11 9.54 -12.45 2.25
C THR A 11 8.04 -12.60 2.00
N CYS A 12 7.66 -13.00 0.78
CA CYS A 12 6.28 -13.32 0.42
C CYS A 12 6.05 -14.82 0.59
N ILE A 13 5.02 -15.19 1.36
CA ILE A 13 4.63 -16.58 1.58
C ILE A 13 3.16 -16.80 1.28
N ARG A 14 2.80 -18.01 0.86
CA ARG A 14 1.41 -18.45 0.71
C ARG A 14 0.99 -19.25 1.94
N LEU A 15 -0.09 -18.81 2.57
CA LEU A 15 -0.75 -19.49 3.69
C LEU A 15 -2.24 -19.61 3.43
N ASP A 16 -2.79 -20.82 3.51
CA ASP A 16 -4.23 -21.08 3.33
C ASP A 16 -4.79 -20.43 2.05
N GLY A 17 -4.01 -20.48 0.96
CA GLY A 17 -4.36 -19.89 -0.34
C GLY A 17 -4.23 -18.37 -0.44
N LYS A 18 -3.81 -17.69 0.63
CA LYS A 18 -3.60 -16.24 0.65
C LYS A 18 -2.11 -15.90 0.66
N LEU A 19 -1.79 -14.73 0.11
CA LEU A 19 -0.43 -14.21 0.07
C LEU A 19 -0.20 -13.22 1.22
N TYR A 20 0.93 -13.37 1.86
CA TYR A 20 1.36 -12.52 2.96
C TYR A 20 2.80 -12.07 2.79
N PHE A 21 3.06 -10.79 3.09
CA PHE A 21 4.42 -10.29 3.29
C PHE A 21 4.80 -10.34 4.76
N CYS A 22 5.99 -10.84 5.06
CA CYS A 22 6.59 -10.71 6.37
C CYS A 22 7.03 -9.26 6.59
N VAL A 23 6.38 -8.55 7.50
CA VAL A 23 6.72 -7.17 7.88
C VAL A 23 7.65 -7.11 9.07
N ASP A 24 7.57 -8.13 9.96
CA ASP A 24 8.49 -8.29 11.08
C ASP A 24 8.61 -9.75 11.52
N PHE A 25 9.73 -10.10 12.17
CA PHE A 25 9.95 -11.44 12.69
C PHE A 25 10.83 -11.43 13.93
N LEU A 26 10.64 -12.43 14.80
CA LEU A 26 11.43 -12.62 15.99
C LEU A 26 11.67 -14.11 16.25
N HIS A 27 12.94 -14.50 16.46
CA HIS A 27 13.30 -15.82 16.97
C HIS A 27 13.08 -15.85 18.48
N VAL A 28 12.14 -16.68 18.92
CA VAL A 28 11.84 -16.86 20.35
C VAL A 28 12.39 -18.20 20.79
N LYS A 29 13.35 -18.17 21.73
CA LYS A 29 13.90 -19.35 22.41
C LYS A 29 13.31 -19.41 23.82
N PRO A 30 12.20 -20.14 24.02
CA PRO A 30 11.67 -20.33 25.38
C PRO A 30 12.67 -21.16 26.20
N GLY A 31 12.76 -20.89 27.51
CA GLY A 31 13.70 -21.60 28.40
C GLY A 31 13.40 -23.12 28.53
N LYS A 32 12.19 -23.54 28.21
CA LYS A 32 11.76 -24.94 28.05
C LYS A 32 10.89 -25.02 26.79
N GLY A 33 11.27 -25.82 25.82
CA GLY A 33 10.52 -26.05 24.57
C GLY A 33 11.30 -25.72 23.30
N ASN A 34 10.67 -25.97 22.15
CA ASN A 34 11.26 -25.75 20.86
C ASN A 34 11.35 -24.26 20.53
N THR A 35 12.41 -23.87 19.85
CA THR A 35 12.52 -22.51 19.27
C THR A 35 11.40 -22.29 18.25
N ILE A 36 10.77 -21.15 18.31
CA ILE A 36 9.72 -20.75 17.38
C ILE A 36 10.10 -19.44 16.68
N MET A 37 9.61 -19.30 15.46
CA MET A 37 9.63 -18.06 14.71
C MET A 37 8.29 -17.36 14.88
N ARG A 38 8.26 -16.19 15.52
CA ARG A 38 7.10 -15.32 15.56
C ARG A 38 7.21 -14.34 14.39
N THR A 39 6.18 -14.25 13.57
CA THR A 39 6.14 -13.35 12.42
C THR A 39 4.92 -12.46 12.47
N THR A 40 5.09 -11.22 12.03
CA THR A 40 3.99 -10.33 11.69
C THR A 40 3.85 -10.34 10.17
N LEU A 41 2.71 -10.80 9.71
CA LEU A 41 2.41 -10.99 8.29
C LEU A 41 1.35 -9.99 7.86
N LYS A 42 1.57 -9.28 6.77
CA LYS A 42 0.61 -8.37 6.14
C LYS A 42 -0.08 -9.09 4.99
N ASP A 43 -1.41 -9.18 5.02
CA ASP A 43 -2.21 -9.68 3.90
C ASP A 43 -2.01 -8.75 2.68
N VAL A 44 -1.63 -9.34 1.56
CA VAL A 44 -1.29 -8.61 0.33
C VAL A 44 -2.50 -7.89 -0.26
N VAL A 45 -3.68 -8.51 -0.18
CA VAL A 45 -4.92 -7.99 -0.78
C VAL A 45 -5.70 -7.11 0.19
N LYS A 46 -5.85 -7.54 1.43
CA LYS A 46 -6.67 -6.86 2.43
C LYS A 46 -5.91 -5.83 3.28
N GLY A 47 -4.58 -5.86 3.24
CA GLY A 47 -3.72 -4.94 4.00
C GLY A 47 -3.68 -5.19 5.51
N GLY A 48 -4.54 -6.05 6.04
CA GLY A 48 -4.57 -6.39 7.46
C GLY A 48 -3.32 -7.15 7.90
N GLN A 49 -2.91 -6.97 9.16
CA GLN A 49 -1.78 -7.69 9.74
C GLN A 49 -2.25 -8.81 10.67
N ILE A 50 -1.55 -9.94 10.63
CA ILE A 50 -1.75 -11.07 11.53
C ILE A 50 -0.41 -11.48 12.15
N GLU A 51 -0.45 -11.92 13.41
CA GLU A 51 0.69 -12.58 14.03
C GLU A 51 0.59 -14.09 13.79
N ARG A 52 1.67 -14.69 13.30
CA ARG A 52 1.76 -16.13 13.08
C ARG A 52 3.04 -16.67 13.72
N ARG A 53 2.95 -17.88 14.27
CA ARG A 53 4.07 -18.60 14.87
C ARG A 53 4.32 -19.86 14.08
N PHE A 54 5.58 -20.08 13.73
CA PHE A 54 6.04 -21.28 13.04
C PHE A 54 7.06 -22.00 13.89
N ASN A 55 7.03 -23.32 13.86
CA ASN A 55 8.08 -24.12 14.47
C ASN A 55 9.34 -24.01 13.60
N ILE A 56 10.52 -24.04 14.22
CA ILE A 56 11.78 -24.05 13.47
C ILE A 56 11.84 -25.30 12.59
N GLY A 57 12.20 -25.09 11.31
CA GLY A 57 12.27 -26.15 10.30
C GLY A 57 10.95 -26.45 9.60
N GLU A 58 9.85 -25.76 9.96
CA GLU A 58 8.58 -25.84 9.24
C GLU A 58 8.76 -25.30 7.80
N LYS A 59 8.31 -26.08 6.82
CA LYS A 59 8.40 -25.68 5.40
C LYS A 59 7.22 -24.82 5.00
N LEU A 60 7.50 -23.70 4.38
CA LEU A 60 6.53 -22.72 3.93
C LEU A 60 6.66 -22.53 2.41
N GLU A 61 5.53 -22.32 1.76
CA GLU A 61 5.51 -21.97 0.35
C GLU A 61 5.90 -20.50 0.20
N ASP A 62 7.12 -20.26 -0.26
CA ASP A 62 7.57 -18.92 -0.64
C ASP A 62 7.16 -18.60 -2.08
N VAL A 63 6.80 -17.34 -2.30
CA VAL A 63 6.47 -16.81 -3.62
C VAL A 63 7.52 -15.77 -3.97
N ARG A 64 8.28 -16.04 -5.03
CA ARG A 64 9.22 -15.06 -5.56
C ARG A 64 8.45 -13.99 -6.31
N VAL A 65 8.59 -12.75 -5.89
CA VAL A 65 7.90 -11.62 -6.51
C VAL A 65 8.86 -10.74 -7.28
N GLU A 66 8.37 -10.21 -8.39
CA GLU A 66 9.02 -9.13 -9.15
C GLU A 66 8.20 -7.85 -9.00
N ARG A 67 8.91 -6.72 -8.98
CA ARG A 67 8.33 -5.38 -8.91
C ARG A 67 8.76 -4.59 -10.13
N ARG A 68 7.78 -4.02 -10.84
CA ARG A 68 8.04 -3.23 -12.05
C ARG A 68 7.20 -1.96 -12.04
N PRO A 69 7.74 -0.83 -12.54
CA PRO A 69 7.00 0.41 -12.64
C PRO A 69 6.02 0.37 -13.81
N TYR A 70 4.78 0.75 -13.54
CA TYR A 70 3.73 0.93 -14.53
C TYR A 70 3.11 2.31 -14.37
N GLN A 71 2.68 2.90 -15.46
CA GLN A 71 1.97 4.16 -15.46
C GLN A 71 0.46 3.91 -15.56
N TYR A 72 -0.29 4.48 -14.64
CA TYR A 72 -1.74 4.48 -14.73
C TYR A 72 -2.21 5.34 -15.90
N THR A 73 -3.07 4.80 -16.75
CA THR A 73 -3.57 5.47 -17.97
C THR A 73 -5.01 5.90 -17.82
N TYR A 74 -5.94 4.97 -17.58
CA TYR A 74 -7.36 5.28 -17.41
C TYR A 74 -8.10 4.18 -16.63
N GLN A 75 -9.33 4.47 -16.27
CA GLN A 75 -10.24 3.55 -15.56
C GLN A 75 -11.45 3.23 -16.41
N GLU A 76 -11.87 1.97 -16.38
CA GLU A 76 -13.12 1.48 -16.95
C GLU A 76 -13.87 0.64 -15.91
N GLY A 77 -14.87 1.24 -15.25
CA GLY A 77 -15.57 0.59 -14.14
C GLY A 77 -14.63 0.28 -12.96
N GLU A 78 -14.54 -0.99 -12.58
CA GLU A 78 -13.64 -1.47 -11.53
C GLU A 78 -12.26 -1.90 -12.07
N HIS A 79 -11.99 -1.71 -13.37
CA HIS A 79 -10.77 -2.08 -14.04
C HIS A 79 -9.91 -0.84 -14.29
N TYR A 80 -8.65 -0.94 -13.92
CA TYR A 80 -7.66 0.12 -14.08
C TYR A 80 -6.60 -0.32 -15.08
N HIS A 81 -6.32 0.51 -16.06
CA HIS A 81 -5.38 0.25 -17.14
C HIS A 81 -4.02 0.87 -16.84
N PHE A 82 -2.98 0.08 -17.03
CA PHE A 82 -1.60 0.49 -16.75
C PHE A 82 -0.70 0.11 -17.91
N MET A 83 0.26 0.97 -18.22
CA MET A 83 1.28 0.75 -19.23
C MET A 83 2.65 0.51 -18.57
N ASN A 84 3.29 -0.56 -18.93
CA ASN A 84 4.66 -0.85 -18.49
C ASN A 84 5.62 0.23 -19.01
N GLN A 85 6.44 0.79 -18.14
CA GLN A 85 7.34 1.87 -18.51
C GLN A 85 8.57 1.43 -19.31
N GLU A 86 8.85 0.12 -19.36
CA GLU A 86 9.99 -0.44 -20.08
C GLU A 86 9.59 -1.11 -21.38
N THR A 87 8.51 -1.89 -21.37
CA THR A 87 8.07 -2.68 -22.54
C THR A 87 6.91 -2.05 -23.30
N PHE A 88 6.21 -1.08 -22.68
CA PHE A 88 5.01 -0.41 -23.20
C PHE A 88 3.80 -1.35 -23.35
N ASP A 89 3.85 -2.52 -22.73
CA ASP A 89 2.70 -3.43 -22.68
C ASP A 89 1.63 -2.92 -21.75
N ASP A 90 0.37 -3.09 -22.13
CA ASP A 90 -0.77 -2.73 -21.31
C ASP A 90 -1.22 -3.91 -20.44
N ILE A 91 -1.57 -3.62 -19.20
CA ILE A 91 -2.20 -4.56 -18.27
C ILE A 91 -3.43 -3.96 -17.63
N ILE A 92 -4.34 -4.81 -17.19
CA ILE A 92 -5.55 -4.43 -16.47
C ILE A 92 -5.46 -4.99 -15.06
N ILE A 93 -5.72 -4.16 -14.06
CA ILE A 93 -5.73 -4.54 -12.65
C ILE A 93 -7.06 -4.14 -12.03
N ASP A 94 -7.67 -5.06 -11.29
CA ASP A 94 -8.90 -4.80 -10.56
C ASP A 94 -8.64 -3.84 -9.38
N LYS A 95 -9.58 -2.95 -9.11
CA LYS A 95 -9.52 -1.94 -8.05
C LYS A 95 -9.08 -2.51 -6.69
N ASN A 96 -9.59 -3.68 -6.33
CA ASN A 96 -9.31 -4.34 -5.05
C ASN A 96 -7.87 -4.83 -4.88
N LEU A 97 -7.11 -4.90 -5.98
CA LEU A 97 -5.69 -5.28 -5.99
C LEU A 97 -4.75 -4.05 -5.99
N ILE A 98 -5.29 -2.83 -5.96
CA ILE A 98 -4.50 -1.60 -5.98
C ILE A 98 -4.52 -0.95 -4.59
N ASN A 99 -3.37 -0.93 -3.93
CA ASN A 99 -3.22 -0.27 -2.64
C ASN A 99 -3.09 1.24 -2.83
N GLY A 100 -3.97 2.01 -2.16
CA GLY A 100 -3.98 3.48 -2.25
C GLY A 100 -4.72 4.03 -3.47
N VAL A 101 -5.55 3.23 -4.13
CA VAL A 101 -6.26 3.57 -5.37
C VAL A 101 -7.07 4.87 -5.30
N ASP A 102 -7.60 5.24 -4.13
CA ASP A 102 -8.40 6.45 -3.95
C ASP A 102 -7.61 7.75 -4.19
N PHE A 103 -6.28 7.67 -4.13
CA PHE A 103 -5.38 8.81 -4.35
C PHE A 103 -4.69 8.77 -5.72
N MET A 104 -5.08 7.85 -6.60
CA MET A 104 -4.45 7.66 -7.90
C MET A 104 -5.03 8.62 -8.93
N ILE A 105 -4.15 9.24 -9.72
CA ILE A 105 -4.49 10.11 -10.85
C ILE A 105 -3.80 9.62 -12.12
N GLU A 106 -4.34 9.96 -13.29
CA GLU A 106 -3.75 9.61 -14.58
C GLU A 106 -2.29 10.07 -14.69
N GLY A 107 -1.47 9.26 -15.32
CA GLY A 107 -0.04 9.51 -15.50
C GLY A 107 0.83 9.11 -14.30
N GLN A 108 0.23 8.71 -13.19
CA GLN A 108 0.98 8.34 -11.98
C GLN A 108 1.65 6.97 -12.13
N ILE A 109 2.89 6.89 -11.63
CA ILE A 109 3.63 5.63 -11.61
C ILE A 109 3.28 4.85 -10.35
N VAL A 110 2.94 3.58 -10.53
CA VAL A 110 2.71 2.60 -9.49
C VAL A 110 3.70 1.46 -9.61
N GLU A 111 3.93 0.74 -8.54
CA GLU A 111 4.73 -0.46 -8.52
C GLU A 111 3.82 -1.69 -8.64
N VAL A 112 3.85 -2.38 -9.78
CA VAL A 112 3.11 -3.63 -9.97
C VAL A 112 3.96 -4.78 -9.49
N VAL A 113 3.38 -5.61 -8.63
CA VAL A 113 4.00 -6.79 -8.04
C VAL A 113 3.39 -8.04 -8.65
N SER A 114 4.24 -8.86 -9.27
CA SER A 114 3.84 -10.11 -9.93
C SER A 114 4.58 -11.30 -9.34
N ASP A 115 3.96 -12.47 -9.43
CA ASP A 115 4.64 -13.74 -9.17
C ASP A 115 5.65 -14.00 -10.29
N ALA A 116 6.93 -14.07 -9.94
CA ALA A 116 8.03 -14.24 -10.92
C ALA A 116 8.00 -15.58 -11.67
N SER A 117 7.27 -16.57 -11.16
CA SER A 117 7.18 -17.90 -11.77
C SER A 117 6.03 -18.03 -12.78
N THR A 118 4.96 -17.29 -12.58
CA THR A 118 3.72 -17.35 -13.39
C THR A 118 3.43 -16.06 -14.13
N GLU A 119 4.19 -15.00 -13.87
CA GLU A 119 3.96 -13.63 -14.36
C GLU A 119 2.58 -13.05 -13.99
N THR A 120 1.88 -13.71 -13.06
CA THR A 120 0.56 -13.28 -12.61
C THR A 120 0.68 -12.05 -11.73
N VAL A 121 -0.09 -11.00 -12.05
CA VAL A 121 -0.18 -9.81 -11.20
C VAL A 121 -0.83 -10.18 -9.87
N LEU A 122 -0.17 -9.84 -8.78
CA LEU A 122 -0.63 -10.09 -7.42
C LEU A 122 -1.33 -8.85 -6.86
N PHE A 123 -0.73 -7.68 -7.03
CA PHE A 123 -1.26 -6.38 -6.59
C PHE A 123 -0.43 -5.24 -7.19
N ALA A 124 -0.91 -4.01 -7.00
CA ALA A 124 -0.16 -2.80 -7.30
C ALA A 124 -0.10 -1.90 -6.05
N ASP A 125 1.04 -1.27 -5.84
CA ASP A 125 1.28 -0.32 -4.77
C ASP A 125 1.44 1.09 -5.34
N MET A 126 0.64 2.02 -4.82
CA MET A 126 0.89 3.44 -4.97
C MET A 126 2.14 3.83 -4.19
N PRO A 127 2.86 4.89 -4.61
CA PRO A 127 3.87 5.51 -3.75
C PRO A 127 3.26 5.83 -2.37
N VAL A 128 4.04 5.63 -1.30
CA VAL A 128 3.57 5.89 0.08
C VAL A 128 3.09 7.33 0.26
N LYS A 129 3.69 8.25 -0.48
CA LYS A 129 3.34 9.66 -0.48
C LYS A 129 3.07 10.14 -1.89
N VAL A 130 2.00 10.88 -2.05
CA VAL A 130 1.61 11.51 -3.32
C VAL A 130 1.29 12.99 -3.12
N GLN A 131 1.50 13.75 -4.17
CA GLN A 131 1.18 15.19 -4.20
C GLN A 131 -0.10 15.36 -5.01
N LEU A 132 -1.13 15.91 -4.39
CA LEU A 132 -2.42 16.13 -5.01
C LEU A 132 -2.91 17.55 -4.78
N LYS A 133 -3.57 18.10 -5.79
CA LYS A 133 -4.19 19.42 -5.71
C LYS A 133 -5.51 19.35 -4.96
N VAL A 134 -5.73 20.29 -4.04
CA VAL A 134 -7.04 20.49 -3.38
C VAL A 134 -7.99 21.12 -4.38
N THR A 135 -9.07 20.43 -4.71
CA THR A 135 -10.10 20.90 -5.65
C THR A 135 -11.25 21.59 -4.97
N TYR A 136 -11.51 21.24 -3.71
CA TYR A 136 -12.55 21.87 -2.89
C TYR A 136 -12.20 21.77 -1.41
N THR A 137 -12.46 22.85 -0.67
CA THR A 137 -12.45 22.85 0.79
C THR A 137 -13.28 24.03 1.33
N GLU A 138 -13.90 23.86 2.48
CA GLU A 138 -14.61 24.96 3.15
C GLU A 138 -13.62 25.98 3.72
N PRO A 139 -13.98 27.26 3.78
CA PRO A 139 -13.18 28.27 4.47
C PRO A 139 -12.98 27.89 5.94
N GLY A 140 -11.78 28.02 6.45
CA GLY A 140 -11.51 27.82 7.88
C GLY A 140 -12.23 28.89 8.70
N ILE A 141 -13.13 28.49 9.62
CA ILE A 141 -13.81 29.43 10.50
C ILE A 141 -12.80 29.98 11.51
N LYS A 142 -12.54 31.30 11.46
CA LYS A 142 -11.76 31.99 12.47
C LYS A 142 -12.54 32.02 13.79
N GLY A 143 -12.17 31.20 14.74
CA GLY A 143 -12.82 31.15 16.05
C GLY A 143 -12.61 29.85 16.82
N ASP A 144 -12.20 28.80 16.15
CA ASP A 144 -11.87 27.54 16.79
C ASP A 144 -10.41 27.57 17.23
N THR A 145 -10.18 27.93 18.48
CA THR A 145 -8.85 28.06 19.10
C THR A 145 -8.21 26.70 19.45
N ALA A 146 -8.78 25.60 18.99
CA ALA A 146 -8.18 24.29 19.13
C ALA A 146 -7.01 24.17 18.12
N THR A 147 -5.79 24.12 18.62
CA THR A 147 -4.51 24.11 17.90
C THR A 147 -4.31 22.94 16.93
N ASN A 148 -5.29 22.03 16.77
CA ASN A 148 -5.27 20.86 15.89
C ASN A 148 -6.59 20.63 15.14
N SER A 149 -7.38 21.67 14.88
CA SER A 149 -8.62 21.51 14.12
C SER A 149 -8.30 21.21 12.66
N LEU A 150 -8.91 20.14 12.15
CA LEU A 150 -8.84 19.72 10.75
C LEU A 150 -10.20 19.95 10.09
N LYS A 151 -10.18 20.34 8.82
CA LYS A 151 -11.37 20.45 7.97
C LYS A 151 -11.33 19.44 6.82
N PRO A 152 -12.49 19.04 6.24
CA PRO A 152 -12.51 18.21 5.06
C PRO A 152 -12.03 19.01 3.84
N ALA A 153 -11.32 18.30 2.95
CA ALA A 153 -10.91 18.79 1.65
C ALA A 153 -11.03 17.66 0.62
N THR A 154 -11.48 18.00 -0.58
CA THR A 154 -11.47 17.07 -1.71
C THR A 154 -10.26 17.35 -2.56
N VAL A 155 -9.53 16.29 -2.93
CA VAL A 155 -8.36 16.37 -3.81
C VAL A 155 -8.70 15.94 -5.23
N GLU A 156 -7.82 16.22 -6.19
CA GLU A 156 -8.05 15.99 -7.62
C GLU A 156 -8.34 14.53 -8.01
N SER A 157 -7.96 13.56 -7.18
CA SER A 157 -8.37 12.16 -7.35
C SER A 157 -9.84 11.90 -6.99
N GLY A 158 -10.54 12.87 -6.39
CA GLY A 158 -11.88 12.75 -5.87
C GLY A 158 -11.96 12.26 -4.41
N ALA A 159 -10.83 11.91 -3.80
CA ALA A 159 -10.80 11.48 -2.41
C ALA A 159 -11.01 12.66 -1.44
N GLU A 160 -11.67 12.38 -0.31
CA GLU A 160 -11.79 13.31 0.80
C GLU A 160 -10.69 13.04 1.83
N VAL A 161 -10.00 14.09 2.25
CA VAL A 161 -8.93 14.05 3.26
C VAL A 161 -9.17 15.11 4.33
N ARG A 162 -8.54 14.93 5.50
CA ARG A 162 -8.56 15.91 6.57
C ARG A 162 -7.29 16.76 6.53
N VAL A 163 -7.47 18.07 6.40
CA VAL A 163 -6.37 19.04 6.28
C VAL A 163 -6.44 20.12 7.37
N PRO A 164 -5.30 20.74 7.73
CA PRO A 164 -5.30 21.92 8.60
C PRO A 164 -6.19 23.05 8.07
N LEU A 165 -6.72 23.88 8.95
CA LEU A 165 -7.66 24.97 8.62
C LEU A 165 -7.08 26.00 7.62
N PHE A 166 -5.76 26.15 7.56
CA PHE A 166 -5.09 27.11 6.69
C PHE A 166 -4.92 26.64 5.23
N ILE A 167 -5.24 25.38 4.94
CA ILE A 167 -5.19 24.88 3.56
C ILE A 167 -6.34 25.45 2.76
N GLU A 168 -6.04 25.96 1.56
CA GLU A 168 -7.01 26.58 0.66
C GLU A 168 -7.16 25.75 -0.63
N GLU A 169 -8.25 26.01 -1.33
CA GLU A 169 -8.51 25.45 -2.65
C GLU A 169 -7.42 25.88 -3.64
N GLY A 170 -6.95 24.96 -4.49
CA GLY A 170 -5.87 25.17 -5.45
C GLY A 170 -4.47 24.87 -4.91
N GLU A 171 -4.29 24.69 -3.61
CA GLU A 171 -3.00 24.31 -3.04
C GLU A 171 -2.66 22.85 -3.31
N ILE A 172 -1.36 22.55 -3.42
CA ILE A 172 -0.84 21.18 -3.56
C ILE A 172 -0.43 20.68 -2.18
N ILE A 173 -0.94 19.52 -1.82
CA ILE A 173 -0.64 18.87 -0.55
C ILE A 173 -0.03 17.49 -0.75
N GLU A 174 0.82 17.08 0.16
CA GLU A 174 1.36 15.72 0.25
C GLU A 174 0.47 14.90 1.19
N ILE A 175 0.06 13.72 0.72
CA ILE A 175 -0.83 12.78 1.41
C ILE A 175 -0.13 11.44 1.53
N ASN A 176 -0.28 10.78 2.67
CA ASN A 176 0.09 9.38 2.84
C ASN A 176 -1.01 8.50 2.25
N THR A 177 -0.68 7.69 1.24
CA THR A 177 -1.65 6.84 0.53
C THR A 177 -2.12 5.62 1.33
N GLN A 178 -1.44 5.27 2.41
CA GLN A 178 -1.79 4.11 3.24
C GLN A 178 -2.96 4.40 4.20
N ASP A 179 -3.06 5.62 4.69
CA ASP A 179 -4.05 6.03 5.68
C ASP A 179 -4.83 7.31 5.32
N GLY A 180 -4.51 7.94 4.19
CA GLY A 180 -5.13 9.19 3.74
C GLY A 180 -4.76 10.42 4.56
N SER A 181 -3.73 10.34 5.40
CA SER A 181 -3.35 11.45 6.26
C SER A 181 -2.60 12.55 5.50
N TYR A 182 -2.88 13.80 5.88
CA TYR A 182 -2.13 14.96 5.41
C TYR A 182 -0.70 14.92 5.98
N VAL A 183 0.29 15.07 5.13
CA VAL A 183 1.71 15.11 5.49
C VAL A 183 2.24 16.53 5.51
N GLY A 184 1.93 17.31 4.49
CA GLY A 184 2.44 18.67 4.38
C GLY A 184 1.89 19.42 3.17
N ARG A 185 2.15 20.73 3.13
CA ARG A 185 1.87 21.59 1.97
C ARG A 185 3.13 21.70 1.12
N ILE A 186 2.98 21.54 -0.18
CA ILE A 186 4.04 21.77 -1.16
C ILE A 186 4.02 23.25 -1.54
N ARG A 187 5.17 23.89 -1.52
CA ARG A 187 5.37 25.32 -1.87
C ARG A 187 5.92 25.43 -3.27
#